data_41445c6d214022042b65647be2e72769
#
_entry.id   41445c6d214022042b65647be2e72769
#
_cell.length_a   1.000
_cell.length_b   1.000
_cell.length_c   1.000
_cell.angle_alpha   90.00
_cell.angle_beta   90.00
_cell.angle_gamma   90.00
#
_symmetry.space_group_name_H-M   'P 1'
#
loop_
_entity.id
_entity.type
_entity.pdbx_description
1 polymer ?
#
loop_
_entity_poly.entity_id
_entity_poly.type
_entity_poly.pdbx_seq_one_letter_code
_entity_poly.pdbx_strand_id
1 'polypeptide(L)'
;PILRQLLTDAERHGLIMDRNRNHILLAQLHWLREERQQALDHLQRAMTLASGSGAIGSFLRVGKPIIGMLKCLLHERTLDEAEAQRAARLIQLAQQQRDFSRAIRITLDEAVIQDIINRPDVPELIRRSPLTRREWQVLSLIHAGQSNEQIADHLNVAPTTIKTHIRSLYQKLNITHRSEAVQLARDLLSKIQGE
;
A
#
# COMPACT_ATOMS: atom_id res chain seq x y z
N PRO A 1 25.03 13.39 9.77
CA PRO A 1 25.74 14.50 9.07
C PRO A 1 25.30 14.59 7.61
N ILE A 2 25.40 13.52 6.81
CA ILE A 2 25.17 13.52 5.35
C ILE A 2 23.77 14.03 4.95
N LEU A 3 22.68 13.54 5.56
CA LEU A 3 21.33 13.98 5.21
C LEU A 3 21.08 15.46 5.49
N ARG A 4 21.69 16.03 6.55
CA ARG A 4 21.59 17.46 6.83
C ARG A 4 22.32 18.28 5.80
N GLN A 5 23.48 17.83 5.36
CA GLN A 5 24.25 18.47 4.29
C GLN A 5 23.49 18.44 2.97
N LEU A 6 22.94 17.29 2.57
CA LEU A 6 22.10 17.15 1.38
C LEU A 6 20.85 18.06 1.43
N LEU A 7 20.26 18.25 2.61
CA LEU A 7 19.14 19.18 2.78
C LEU A 7 19.58 20.61 2.54
N THR A 8 20.71 21.03 3.15
CA THR A 8 21.27 22.38 2.96
C THR A 8 21.61 22.66 1.50
N ASP A 9 22.19 21.68 0.80
CA ASP A 9 22.51 21.82 -0.62
C ASP A 9 21.24 21.90 -1.48
N ALA A 10 20.22 21.09 -1.18
CA ALA A 10 18.93 21.16 -1.86
C ALA A 10 18.19 22.51 -1.60
N GLU A 11 18.35 23.08 -0.41
CA GLU A 11 17.82 24.40 -0.07
C GLU A 11 18.51 25.51 -0.87
N ARG A 12 19.85 25.47 -0.96
CA ARG A 12 20.65 26.44 -1.72
C ARG A 12 20.31 26.44 -3.22
N HIS A 13 20.01 25.27 -3.77
CA HIS A 13 19.73 25.11 -5.20
C HIS A 13 18.24 25.12 -5.54
N GLY A 14 17.36 25.36 -4.58
CA GLY A 14 15.90 25.42 -4.80
C GLY A 14 15.25 24.09 -5.22
N LEU A 15 15.87 22.95 -4.93
CA LEU A 15 15.43 21.61 -5.35
C LEU A 15 14.31 21.10 -4.44
N ILE A 16 13.06 21.47 -4.75
CA ILE A 16 11.88 21.17 -3.92
C ILE A 16 11.68 19.65 -3.70
N MET A 17 11.86 18.85 -4.75
CA MET A 17 11.68 17.39 -4.66
C MET A 17 12.74 16.75 -3.75
N ASP A 18 14.00 17.19 -3.82
CA ASP A 18 15.07 16.68 -2.97
C ASP A 18 14.90 17.17 -1.53
N ARG A 19 14.47 18.42 -1.32
CA ARG A 19 14.11 18.93 0.01
C ARG A 19 13.01 18.09 0.66
N ASN A 20 11.92 17.82 -0.07
CA ASN A 20 10.84 16.97 0.39
C ASN A 20 11.34 15.58 0.78
N ARG A 21 12.11 14.94 -0.10
CA ARG A 21 12.70 13.61 0.15
C ARG A 21 13.61 13.59 1.37
N ASN A 22 14.51 14.59 1.50
CA ASN A 22 15.45 14.68 2.62
C ASN A 22 14.71 14.90 3.95
N HIS A 23 13.66 15.72 3.99
CA HIS A 23 12.83 15.89 5.18
C HIS A 23 12.14 14.57 5.58
N ILE A 24 11.62 13.81 4.63
CA ILE A 24 11.01 12.49 4.91
C ILE A 24 12.05 11.52 5.48
N LEU A 25 13.26 11.46 4.93
CA LEU A 25 14.33 10.61 5.43
C LEU A 25 14.81 11.03 6.83
N LEU A 26 14.87 12.34 7.11
CA LEU A 26 15.18 12.84 8.45
C LEU A 26 14.06 12.52 9.44
N ALA A 27 12.80 12.69 9.06
CA ALA A 27 11.66 12.29 9.88
C ALA A 27 11.74 10.80 10.25
N GLN A 28 12.04 9.94 9.28
CA GLN A 28 12.20 8.51 9.52
C GLN A 28 13.38 8.20 10.45
N LEU A 29 14.52 8.86 10.26
CA LEU A 29 15.70 8.67 11.10
C LEU A 29 15.43 9.07 12.56
N HIS A 30 14.82 10.24 12.78
CA HIS A 30 14.46 10.71 14.12
C HIS A 30 13.40 9.82 14.76
N TRP A 31 12.42 9.32 13.98
CA TRP A 31 11.42 8.37 14.45
C TRP A 31 12.03 7.06 14.96
N LEU A 32 13.01 6.51 14.23
CA LEU A 32 13.74 5.30 14.63
C LEU A 32 14.63 5.51 15.86
N ARG A 33 15.00 6.76 16.17
CA ARG A 33 15.76 7.15 17.36
C ARG A 33 14.87 7.56 18.54
N GLU A 34 13.55 7.43 18.39
CA GLU A 34 12.57 7.85 19.38
C GLU A 34 12.55 9.38 19.65
N GLU A 35 13.18 10.16 18.80
CA GLU A 35 13.24 11.61 18.82
C GLU A 35 11.97 12.20 18.16
N ARG A 36 10.81 11.99 18.80
CA ARG A 36 9.47 12.21 18.18
C ARG A 36 9.26 13.64 17.70
N GLN A 37 9.60 14.64 18.49
CA GLN A 37 9.38 16.04 18.11
C GLN A 37 10.11 16.41 16.82
N GLN A 38 11.37 16.02 16.71
CA GLN A 38 12.18 16.26 15.51
C GLN A 38 11.64 15.50 14.30
N ALA A 39 11.14 14.27 14.53
CA ALA A 39 10.49 13.49 13.48
C ALA A 39 9.24 14.19 12.93
N LEU A 40 8.38 14.70 13.82
CA LEU A 40 7.16 15.41 13.45
C LEU A 40 7.45 16.75 12.77
N ASP A 41 8.45 17.49 13.22
CA ASP A 41 8.88 18.76 12.60
C ASP A 41 9.31 18.53 11.14
N HIS A 42 10.14 17.52 10.89
CA HIS A 42 10.57 17.18 9.55
C HIS A 42 9.40 16.63 8.69
N LEU A 43 8.51 15.84 9.27
CA LEU A 43 7.35 15.32 8.56
C LEU A 43 6.39 16.45 8.12
N GLN A 44 6.11 17.40 9.01
CA GLN A 44 5.24 18.54 8.70
C GLN A 44 5.84 19.40 7.59
N ARG A 45 7.15 19.71 7.66
CA ARG A 45 7.86 20.44 6.59
C ARG A 45 7.77 19.71 5.24
N ALA A 46 7.94 18.38 5.25
CA ALA A 46 7.78 17.58 4.04
C ALA A 46 6.35 17.68 3.47
N MET A 47 5.33 17.64 4.32
CA MET A 47 3.94 17.78 3.88
C MET A 47 3.63 19.16 3.29
N THR A 48 4.18 20.23 3.89
CA THR A 48 4.05 21.59 3.36
C THR A 48 4.70 21.71 1.98
N LEU A 49 5.91 21.16 1.80
CA LEU A 49 6.60 21.15 0.49
C LEU A 49 5.84 20.32 -0.57
N ALA A 50 5.17 19.23 -0.15
CA ALA A 50 4.40 18.39 -1.05
C ALA A 50 3.10 19.05 -1.53
N SER A 51 2.55 20.01 -0.81
CA SER A 51 1.29 20.69 -1.17
C SER A 51 1.36 21.39 -2.54
N GLY A 52 2.54 21.90 -2.90
CA GLY A 52 2.76 22.55 -4.19
C GLY A 52 3.27 21.65 -5.32
N SER A 53 3.82 20.46 -4.99
CA SER A 53 4.54 19.61 -5.96
C SER A 53 3.87 18.27 -6.26
N GLY A 54 2.81 17.90 -5.52
CA GLY A 54 2.15 16.59 -5.66
C GLY A 54 3.03 15.39 -5.28
N ALA A 55 4.14 15.58 -4.54
CA ALA A 55 5.15 14.58 -4.24
C ALA A 55 4.68 13.50 -3.23
N ILE A 56 3.55 12.86 -3.48
CA ILE A 56 2.96 11.82 -2.60
C ILE A 56 3.84 10.56 -2.57
N GLY A 57 4.44 10.18 -3.69
CA GLY A 57 5.21 8.94 -3.82
C GLY A 57 6.37 8.81 -2.84
N SER A 58 6.98 9.92 -2.44
CA SER A 58 8.09 9.93 -1.47
C SER A 58 7.66 9.46 -0.09
N PHE A 59 6.44 9.82 0.36
CA PHE A 59 5.87 9.36 1.64
C PHE A 59 5.56 7.86 1.62
N LEU A 60 5.03 7.37 0.51
CA LEU A 60 4.63 5.97 0.39
C LEU A 60 5.83 5.00 0.40
N ARG A 61 7.02 5.46 -0.03
CA ARG A 61 8.27 4.68 -0.01
C ARG A 61 8.82 4.40 1.39
N VAL A 62 8.41 5.16 2.39
CA VAL A 62 8.82 4.96 3.80
C VAL A 62 8.27 3.65 4.38
N GLY A 63 7.15 3.17 3.87
CA GLY A 63 6.55 1.93 4.33
C GLY A 63 5.81 2.07 5.68
N LYS A 64 5.91 1.04 6.53
CA LYS A 64 5.15 0.98 7.80
C LYS A 64 5.28 2.21 8.72
N PRO A 65 6.47 2.81 8.93
CA PRO A 65 6.63 3.92 9.87
C PRO A 65 5.80 5.15 9.52
N ILE A 66 5.52 5.41 8.22
CA ILE A 66 4.82 6.63 7.81
C ILE A 66 3.43 6.74 8.42
N ILE A 67 2.69 5.63 8.53
CA ILE A 67 1.34 5.62 9.10
C ILE A 67 1.39 6.01 10.58
N GLY A 68 2.36 5.46 11.33
CA GLY A 68 2.55 5.81 12.74
C GLY A 68 2.91 7.29 12.93
N MET A 69 3.84 7.79 12.14
CA MET A 69 4.26 9.20 12.16
C MET A 69 3.12 10.16 11.83
N LEU A 70 2.33 9.87 10.78
CA LEU A 70 1.19 10.70 10.37
C LEU A 70 0.06 10.69 11.41
N LYS A 71 -0.22 9.55 12.05
CA LYS A 71 -1.19 9.47 13.14
C LYS A 71 -0.75 10.28 14.36
N CYS A 72 0.53 10.18 14.71
CA CYS A 72 1.13 10.94 15.80
C CYS A 72 1.07 12.45 15.49
N LEU A 73 1.37 12.84 14.25
CA LEU A 73 1.28 14.23 13.81
C LEU A 73 -0.15 14.79 13.97
N LEU A 74 -1.17 14.03 13.55
CA LEU A 74 -2.58 14.41 13.69
C LEU A 74 -3.02 14.56 15.16
N HIS A 75 -2.41 13.78 16.07
CA HIS A 75 -2.78 13.78 17.49
C HIS A 75 -2.03 14.83 18.30
N GLU A 76 -0.75 15.02 18.02
CA GLU A 76 0.15 15.86 18.85
C GLU A 76 0.32 17.30 18.35
N ARG A 77 -0.12 17.61 17.13
CA ARG A 77 0.05 18.93 16.51
C ARG A 77 -1.28 19.56 16.14
N THR A 78 -1.35 20.87 16.36
CA THR A 78 -2.45 21.69 15.80
C THR A 78 -2.15 21.91 14.32
N LEU A 79 -2.84 21.18 13.46
CA LEU A 79 -2.77 21.29 12.00
C LEU A 79 -3.95 22.15 11.51
N ASP A 80 -3.74 22.85 10.42
CA ASP A 80 -4.86 23.43 9.70
C ASP A 80 -5.69 22.32 9.02
N GLU A 81 -6.92 22.68 8.59
CA GLU A 81 -7.82 21.70 7.98
C GLU A 81 -7.24 21.04 6.73
N ALA A 82 -6.52 21.81 5.91
CA ALA A 82 -5.91 21.30 4.68
C ALA A 82 -4.72 20.36 4.99
N GLU A 83 -3.93 20.65 6.02
CA GLU A 83 -2.85 19.78 6.50
C GLU A 83 -3.41 18.47 7.07
N ALA A 84 -4.46 18.56 7.87
CA ALA A 84 -5.13 17.39 8.45
C ALA A 84 -5.74 16.49 7.36
N GLN A 85 -6.42 17.07 6.36
CA GLN A 85 -6.95 16.32 5.21
C GLN A 85 -5.84 15.66 4.41
N ARG A 86 -4.71 16.33 4.17
CA ARG A 86 -3.54 15.75 3.49
C ARG A 86 -2.96 14.58 4.27
N ALA A 87 -2.79 14.71 5.59
CA ALA A 87 -2.30 13.63 6.45
C ALA A 87 -3.24 12.43 6.41
N ALA A 88 -4.55 12.63 6.52
CA ALA A 88 -5.55 11.57 6.42
C ALA A 88 -5.50 10.86 5.06
N ARG A 89 -5.38 11.62 3.97
CA ARG A 89 -5.24 11.07 2.62
C ARG A 89 -3.97 10.24 2.45
N LEU A 90 -2.85 10.70 2.99
CA LEU A 90 -1.59 9.95 2.97
C LEU A 90 -1.69 8.65 3.78
N ILE A 91 -2.36 8.66 4.93
CA ILE A 91 -2.61 7.45 5.72
C ILE A 91 -3.42 6.45 4.91
N GLN A 92 -4.51 6.89 4.28
CA GLN A 92 -5.36 6.03 3.45
C GLN A 92 -4.56 5.38 2.31
N LEU A 93 -3.76 6.17 1.58
CA LEU A 93 -2.94 5.67 0.48
C LEU A 93 -1.85 4.70 0.97
N ALA A 94 -1.20 5.00 2.10
CA ALA A 94 -0.18 4.13 2.68
C ALA A 94 -0.77 2.81 3.20
N GLN A 95 -1.99 2.82 3.73
CA GLN A 95 -2.72 1.62 4.12
C GLN A 95 -3.08 0.78 2.90
N GLN A 96 -3.65 1.38 1.86
CA GLN A 96 -3.96 0.68 0.61
C GLN A 96 -2.72 0.02 0.00
N GLN A 97 -1.58 0.74 -0.05
CA GLN A 97 -0.33 0.18 -0.57
C GLN A 97 0.21 -0.96 0.30
N ARG A 98 0.05 -0.87 1.62
CA ARG A 98 0.44 -1.92 2.56
C ARG A 98 -0.40 -3.18 2.37
N ASP A 99 -1.72 -3.04 2.29
CA ASP A 99 -2.65 -4.15 2.09
C ASP A 99 -2.39 -4.82 0.74
N PHE A 100 -2.12 -4.02 -0.28
CA PHE A 100 -1.68 -4.47 -1.59
C PHE A 100 -0.36 -5.27 -1.53
N SER A 101 0.69 -4.74 -0.89
CA SER A 101 1.97 -5.44 -0.76
C SER A 101 1.86 -6.73 0.05
N ARG A 102 0.97 -6.74 1.05
CA ARG A 102 0.66 -7.92 1.85
C ARG A 102 -0.08 -8.97 1.04
N ALA A 103 -1.10 -8.56 0.27
CA ALA A 103 -1.86 -9.43 -0.60
C ALA A 103 -0.95 -10.12 -1.63
N ILE A 104 -0.05 -9.38 -2.29
CA ILE A 104 0.93 -9.96 -3.22
C ILE A 104 1.84 -10.98 -2.52
N ARG A 105 2.32 -10.68 -1.31
CA ARG A 105 3.22 -11.57 -0.58
C ARG A 105 2.55 -12.89 -0.22
N ILE A 106 1.30 -12.82 0.26
CA ILE A 106 0.49 -14.00 0.58
C ILE A 106 0.27 -14.87 -0.67
N THR A 107 0.01 -14.26 -1.82
CA THR A 107 -0.25 -14.99 -3.07
C THR A 107 1.00 -15.55 -3.75
N LEU A 108 2.19 -15.18 -3.29
CA LEU A 108 3.45 -15.70 -3.81
C LEU A 108 3.98 -16.90 -3.02
N ASP A 109 3.43 -17.15 -1.82
CA ASP A 109 3.84 -18.26 -0.96
C ASP A 109 2.95 -19.48 -1.22
N GLU A 110 3.54 -20.49 -1.85
CA GLU A 110 2.86 -21.76 -2.20
C GLU A 110 2.33 -22.47 -0.93
N ALA A 111 3.06 -22.39 0.19
CA ALA A 111 2.64 -23.01 1.43
C ALA A 111 1.37 -22.35 1.97
N VAL A 112 1.24 -21.04 1.86
CA VAL A 112 0.04 -20.30 2.25
C VAL A 112 -1.15 -20.66 1.35
N ILE A 113 -0.93 -20.80 0.04
CA ILE A 113 -1.97 -21.21 -0.91
C ILE A 113 -2.47 -22.62 -0.56
N GLN A 114 -1.57 -23.54 -0.26
CA GLN A 114 -1.93 -24.91 0.12
C GLN A 114 -2.68 -24.95 1.46
N ASP A 115 -2.27 -24.15 2.43
CA ASP A 115 -2.97 -24.01 3.71
C ASP A 115 -4.42 -23.51 3.52
N ILE A 116 -4.61 -22.50 2.65
CA ILE A 116 -5.94 -22.01 2.30
C ILE A 116 -6.79 -23.12 1.69
N ILE A 117 -6.27 -23.84 0.69
CA ILE A 117 -7.03 -24.89 -0.03
C ILE A 117 -7.43 -26.03 0.92
N ASN A 118 -6.61 -26.35 1.91
CA ASN A 118 -6.84 -27.44 2.86
C ASN A 118 -7.82 -27.09 3.99
N ARG A 119 -8.21 -25.83 4.14
CA ARG A 119 -9.16 -25.43 5.20
C ARG A 119 -10.58 -25.95 4.94
N PRO A 120 -11.28 -26.43 5.97
CA PRO A 120 -12.63 -27.00 5.83
C PRO A 120 -13.69 -25.96 5.41
N ASP A 121 -13.45 -24.69 5.68
CA ASP A 121 -14.35 -23.55 5.45
C ASP A 121 -14.14 -22.88 4.09
N VAL A 122 -13.18 -23.35 3.30
CA VAL A 122 -12.99 -22.89 1.91
C VAL A 122 -14.04 -23.51 1.01
N PRO A 123 -14.68 -22.72 0.13
CA PRO A 123 -15.67 -23.23 -0.80
C PRO A 123 -15.18 -24.46 -1.56
N GLU A 124 -16.00 -25.50 -1.60
CA GLU A 124 -15.65 -26.76 -2.28
C GLU A 124 -15.24 -26.55 -3.74
N LEU A 125 -15.77 -25.50 -4.35
CA LEU A 125 -15.43 -25.08 -5.71
C LEU A 125 -13.92 -24.77 -5.87
N ILE A 126 -13.32 -24.09 -4.90
CA ILE A 126 -11.87 -23.78 -4.89
C ILE A 126 -11.05 -25.05 -4.65
N ARG A 127 -11.57 -25.99 -3.85
CA ARG A 127 -10.92 -27.28 -3.63
C ARG A 127 -10.98 -28.17 -4.86
N ARG A 128 -12.08 -28.20 -5.59
CA ARG A 128 -12.24 -28.99 -6.83
C ARG A 128 -11.50 -28.40 -8.03
N SER A 129 -11.42 -27.08 -8.11
CA SER A 129 -10.73 -26.36 -9.18
C SER A 129 -9.83 -25.27 -8.60
N PRO A 130 -8.62 -25.63 -8.11
CA PRO A 130 -7.73 -24.69 -7.47
C PRO A 130 -7.40 -23.52 -8.38
N LEU A 131 -7.33 -22.33 -7.79
CA LEU A 131 -6.86 -21.16 -8.48
C LEU A 131 -5.37 -21.34 -8.78
N THR A 132 -4.98 -21.03 -10.00
CA THR A 132 -3.56 -20.94 -10.35
C THR A 132 -2.89 -19.80 -9.58
N ARG A 133 -1.56 -19.85 -9.43
CA ARG A 133 -0.78 -18.77 -8.83
C ARG A 133 -1.13 -17.40 -9.44
N ARG A 134 -1.36 -17.36 -10.76
CA ARG A 134 -1.72 -16.12 -11.45
C ARG A 134 -3.11 -15.63 -11.10
N GLU A 135 -4.06 -16.52 -10.95
CA GLU A 135 -5.42 -16.17 -10.53
C GLU A 135 -5.47 -15.69 -9.08
N TRP A 136 -4.68 -16.27 -8.18
CA TRP A 136 -4.48 -15.77 -6.82
C TRP A 136 -3.91 -14.36 -6.80
N GLN A 137 -2.88 -14.08 -7.61
CA GLN A 137 -2.31 -12.74 -7.75
C GLN A 137 -3.37 -11.74 -8.21
N VAL A 138 -4.14 -12.09 -9.25
CA VAL A 138 -5.20 -11.25 -9.78
C VAL A 138 -6.30 -11.00 -8.74
N LEU A 139 -6.74 -12.03 -8.02
CA LEU A 139 -7.75 -11.92 -6.95
C LEU A 139 -7.31 -10.97 -5.85
N SER A 140 -6.05 -11.07 -5.41
CA SER A 140 -5.50 -10.19 -4.38
C SER A 140 -5.41 -8.74 -4.84
N LEU A 141 -5.06 -8.51 -6.10
CA LEU A 141 -4.99 -7.17 -6.68
C LEU A 141 -6.40 -6.56 -6.87
N ILE A 142 -7.40 -7.40 -7.18
CA ILE A 142 -8.81 -7.00 -7.19
C ILE A 142 -9.25 -6.61 -5.78
N HIS A 143 -8.90 -7.39 -4.76
CA HIS A 143 -9.19 -7.07 -3.36
C HIS A 143 -8.55 -5.76 -2.92
N ALA A 144 -7.33 -5.49 -3.36
CA ALA A 144 -6.62 -4.22 -3.11
C ALA A 144 -7.19 -3.02 -3.90
N GLY A 145 -8.29 -3.20 -4.66
CA GLY A 145 -8.98 -2.14 -5.37
C GLY A 145 -8.32 -1.69 -6.67
N GLN A 146 -7.37 -2.46 -7.22
CA GLN A 146 -6.62 -2.08 -8.43
C GLN A 146 -7.48 -2.22 -9.69
N SER A 147 -7.41 -1.26 -10.63
CA SER A 147 -8.04 -1.41 -11.94
C SER A 147 -7.35 -2.50 -12.79
N ASN A 148 -8.00 -2.92 -13.88
CA ASN A 148 -7.41 -3.93 -14.76
C ASN A 148 -6.09 -3.46 -15.40
N GLU A 149 -5.96 -2.17 -15.69
CA GLU A 149 -4.75 -1.52 -16.19
C GLU A 149 -3.65 -1.56 -15.13
N GLN A 150 -3.98 -1.19 -13.89
CA GLN A 150 -3.04 -1.24 -12.77
C GLN A 150 -2.58 -2.68 -12.46
N ILE A 151 -3.49 -3.65 -12.55
CA ILE A 151 -3.15 -5.08 -12.40
C ILE A 151 -2.20 -5.53 -13.52
N ALA A 152 -2.46 -5.10 -14.76
CA ALA A 152 -1.64 -5.41 -15.92
C ALA A 152 -0.21 -4.85 -15.76
N ASP A 153 -0.09 -3.59 -15.36
CA ASP A 153 1.19 -2.93 -15.09
C ASP A 153 1.97 -3.64 -13.98
N HIS A 154 1.28 -4.00 -12.88
CA HIS A 154 1.90 -4.70 -11.75
C HIS A 154 2.39 -6.10 -12.10
N LEU A 155 1.65 -6.79 -12.92
CA LEU A 155 1.97 -8.16 -13.32
C LEU A 155 2.79 -8.22 -14.60
N ASN A 156 3.13 -7.05 -15.15
CA ASN A 156 3.95 -6.88 -16.37
C ASN A 156 3.39 -7.67 -17.57
N VAL A 157 2.09 -7.51 -17.80
CA VAL A 157 1.35 -8.17 -18.91
C VAL A 157 0.39 -7.19 -19.57
N ALA A 158 -0.14 -7.55 -20.75
CA ALA A 158 -1.13 -6.71 -21.43
C ALA A 158 -2.48 -6.70 -20.66
N PRO A 159 -3.23 -5.59 -20.66
CA PRO A 159 -4.57 -5.51 -20.06
C PRO A 159 -5.56 -6.56 -20.57
N THR A 160 -5.43 -6.95 -21.83
CA THR A 160 -6.21 -8.05 -22.45
C THR A 160 -5.96 -9.40 -21.79
N THR A 161 -4.72 -9.67 -21.39
CA THR A 161 -4.34 -10.87 -20.65
C THR A 161 -4.98 -10.89 -19.26
N ILE A 162 -5.04 -9.73 -18.58
CA ILE A 162 -5.72 -9.61 -17.28
C ILE A 162 -7.21 -9.87 -17.42
N LYS A 163 -7.88 -9.36 -18.45
CA LYS A 163 -9.30 -9.65 -18.70
C LYS A 163 -9.54 -11.16 -18.85
N THR A 164 -8.64 -11.87 -19.51
CA THR A 164 -8.72 -13.33 -19.63
C THR A 164 -8.56 -14.03 -18.27
N HIS A 165 -7.58 -13.63 -17.46
CA HIS A 165 -7.41 -14.18 -16.11
C HIS A 165 -8.61 -13.88 -15.20
N ILE A 166 -9.17 -12.67 -15.27
CA ILE A 166 -10.38 -12.32 -14.51
C ILE A 166 -11.57 -13.17 -14.92
N ARG A 167 -11.75 -13.39 -16.23
CA ARG A 167 -12.83 -14.25 -16.74
C ARG A 167 -12.69 -15.68 -16.22
N SER A 168 -11.51 -16.27 -16.32
CA SER A 168 -11.22 -17.61 -15.79
C SER A 168 -11.44 -17.68 -14.28
N LEU A 169 -10.95 -16.69 -13.55
CA LEU A 169 -11.14 -16.55 -12.11
C LEU A 169 -12.62 -16.52 -11.73
N TYR A 170 -13.43 -15.70 -12.41
CA TYR A 170 -14.86 -15.57 -12.13
C TYR A 170 -15.61 -16.88 -12.43
N GLN A 171 -15.25 -17.58 -13.51
CA GLN A 171 -15.82 -18.89 -13.82
C GLN A 171 -15.48 -19.92 -12.73
N LYS A 172 -14.22 -19.97 -12.27
CA LYS A 172 -13.79 -20.89 -11.21
C LYS A 172 -14.44 -20.60 -9.87
N LEU A 173 -14.69 -19.33 -9.56
CA LEU A 173 -15.32 -18.90 -8.31
C LEU A 173 -16.85 -18.86 -8.38
N ASN A 174 -17.42 -19.10 -9.55
CA ASN A 174 -18.86 -19.00 -9.82
C ASN A 174 -19.42 -17.62 -9.40
N ILE A 175 -18.73 -16.56 -9.76
CA ILE A 175 -19.10 -15.15 -9.51
C ILE A 175 -19.23 -14.40 -10.84
N THR A 176 -20.00 -13.31 -10.83
CA THR A 176 -20.29 -12.53 -12.04
C THR A 176 -19.77 -11.09 -11.93
N HIS A 177 -19.68 -10.57 -10.71
CA HIS A 177 -19.33 -9.18 -10.47
C HIS A 177 -18.04 -9.02 -9.67
N ARG A 178 -17.35 -7.91 -9.93
CA ARG A 178 -16.11 -7.56 -9.23
C ARG A 178 -16.29 -7.39 -7.72
N SER A 179 -17.46 -6.90 -7.29
CA SER A 179 -17.80 -6.76 -5.87
C SER A 179 -17.83 -8.10 -5.14
N GLU A 180 -18.32 -9.15 -5.80
CA GLU A 180 -18.33 -10.51 -5.27
C GLU A 180 -16.90 -11.06 -5.12
N ALA A 181 -16.04 -10.78 -6.10
CA ALA A 181 -14.62 -11.13 -6.02
C ALA A 181 -13.90 -10.42 -4.85
N VAL A 182 -14.21 -9.15 -4.61
CA VAL A 182 -13.67 -8.39 -3.47
C VAL A 182 -14.14 -8.97 -2.15
N GLN A 183 -15.42 -9.31 -2.03
CA GLN A 183 -15.98 -9.91 -0.81
C GLN A 183 -15.37 -11.29 -0.53
N LEU A 184 -15.34 -12.17 -1.54
CA LEU A 184 -14.76 -13.50 -1.42
C LEU A 184 -13.26 -13.43 -1.07
N ALA A 185 -12.51 -12.54 -1.71
CA ALA A 185 -11.10 -12.32 -1.39
C ALA A 185 -10.92 -11.83 0.06
N ARG A 186 -11.78 -10.94 0.55
CA ARG A 186 -11.78 -10.51 1.95
C ARG A 186 -12.00 -11.69 2.89
N ASP A 187 -12.99 -12.51 2.62
CA ASP A 187 -13.33 -13.66 3.45
C ASP A 187 -12.21 -14.71 3.47
N LEU A 188 -11.59 -14.98 2.32
CA LEU A 188 -10.47 -15.90 2.21
C LEU A 188 -9.20 -15.34 2.88
N LEU A 189 -8.89 -14.07 2.67
CA LEU A 189 -7.66 -13.46 3.18
C LEU A 189 -7.75 -13.07 4.67
N SER A 190 -8.95 -12.73 5.18
CA SER A 190 -9.15 -12.48 6.62
C SER A 190 -8.96 -13.75 7.45
N LYS A 191 -9.36 -14.88 6.91
CA LYS A 191 -9.20 -16.20 7.55
C LYS A 191 -7.74 -16.67 7.63
N ILE A 192 -6.87 -16.18 6.73
CA ILE A 192 -5.42 -16.42 6.78
C ILE A 192 -4.79 -15.62 7.92
N GLN A 193 -5.42 -14.52 8.30
CA GLN A 193 -4.92 -13.63 9.32
C GLN A 193 -5.31 -14.09 10.73
N GLY A 194 -5.95 -15.27 10.81
CA GLY A 194 -6.46 -15.93 12.01
C GLY A 194 -5.91 -15.37 13.29
N GLU A 195 -6.45 -14.28 13.67
CA GLU A 195 -6.45 -13.66 14.97
C GLU A 195 -7.25 -12.37 14.92
#